data_c8d97996ec9f2a301994113a8b56aab2
#
_entry.id   c8d97996ec9f2a301994113a8b56aab2
#
_cell.length_a   1.000
_cell.length_b   1.000
_cell.length_c   1.000
_cell.angle_alpha   90.00
_cell.angle_beta   90.00
_cell.angle_gamma   90.00
#
_symmetry.space_group_name_H-M   'P 1'
#
loop_
_entity.id
_entity.type
_entity.pdbx_description
1 polymer ?
#
loop_
_entity_poly.entity_id
_entity_poly.type
_entity_poly.pdbx_seq_one_letter_code
_entity_poly.pdbx_strand_id
1 'polypeptide(L)'
;DLIVAWHDEMSTYLKELDPFQHIRTTSISHRDLEGLNSVENIDINQKHIYNATHVVPHTIDSYSEKFGKPYIIGEVGYEWDWSKNFNDFADGMNMDFRRAFWYGLFNQTSVTPMTWWWEWFDEHGMIPYMRNARLVNDMMLKAGKGEFQQFQTVKDGKAEAYAVRCGKRTFVYVYNGNEEVLDN
;
A
#
# COMPACT_ATOMS: atom_id res chain seq x y z
N ASP A 1 13.99 14.64 18.16
CA ASP A 1 13.31 13.49 18.77
C ASP A 1 14.30 12.33 18.88
N LEU A 2 14.36 11.67 20.07
CA LEU A 2 15.29 10.55 20.31
C LEU A 2 15.02 9.35 19.39
N ILE A 3 13.77 9.11 19.03
CA ILE A 3 13.41 8.01 18.12
C ILE A 3 13.96 8.29 16.72
N VAL A 4 13.81 9.51 16.22
CA VAL A 4 14.35 9.89 14.91
C VAL A 4 15.86 9.82 14.90
N ALA A 5 16.53 10.32 15.94
CA ALA A 5 17.99 10.24 16.07
C ALA A 5 18.49 8.78 16.10
N TRP A 6 17.77 7.90 16.79
CA TRP A 6 18.10 6.47 16.80
C TRP A 6 17.95 5.82 15.43
N HIS A 7 16.90 6.16 14.69
CA HIS A 7 16.71 5.65 13.32
C HIS A 7 17.79 6.14 12.35
N ASP A 8 18.23 7.38 12.51
CA ASP A 8 19.32 7.94 11.70
C ASP A 8 20.65 7.23 12.00
N GLU A 9 20.99 7.06 13.27
CA GLU A 9 22.17 6.33 13.71
C GLU A 9 22.15 4.87 13.21
N MET A 10 21.03 4.16 13.43
CA MET A 10 20.93 2.75 13.06
C MET A 10 20.92 2.52 11.56
N SER A 11 20.22 3.37 10.80
CA SER A 11 20.24 3.27 9.34
C SER A 11 21.61 3.56 8.73
N THR A 12 22.36 4.49 9.32
CA THR A 12 23.74 4.78 8.96
C THR A 12 24.65 3.58 9.28
N TYR A 13 24.53 3.03 10.48
CA TYR A 13 25.29 1.86 10.90
C TYR A 13 25.01 0.63 10.01
N LEU A 14 23.73 0.37 9.69
CA LEU A 14 23.37 -0.70 8.76
C LEU A 14 23.98 -0.50 7.37
N LYS A 15 24.00 0.74 6.88
CA LYS A 15 24.62 1.07 5.59
C LYS A 15 26.12 0.75 5.56
N GLU A 16 26.80 0.98 6.66
CA GLU A 16 28.24 0.69 6.78
C GLU A 16 28.54 -0.80 6.86
N LEU A 17 27.65 -1.57 7.54
CA LEU A 17 27.84 -3.00 7.76
C LEU A 17 27.37 -3.87 6.61
N ASP A 18 26.42 -3.41 5.79
CA ASP A 18 25.84 -4.19 4.72
C ASP A 18 26.63 -4.07 3.42
N PRO A 19 27.45 -5.07 3.07
CA PRO A 19 28.25 -5.03 1.83
C PRO A 19 27.40 -5.14 0.57
N PHE A 20 26.15 -5.57 0.67
CA PHE A 20 25.23 -5.73 -0.46
C PHE A 20 24.37 -4.49 -0.70
N GLN A 21 24.41 -3.52 0.23
CA GLN A 21 23.63 -2.28 0.17
C GLN A 21 22.14 -2.51 -0.02
N HIS A 22 21.55 -3.42 0.77
CA HIS A 22 20.11 -3.65 0.76
C HIS A 22 19.33 -2.36 1.06
N ILE A 23 18.12 -2.29 0.51
CA ILE A 23 17.20 -1.20 0.74
C ILE A 23 16.79 -1.18 2.22
N ARG A 24 16.90 -0.01 2.85
CA ARG A 24 16.57 0.22 4.26
C ARG A 24 15.22 0.91 4.40
N THR A 25 14.43 0.42 5.30
CA THR A 25 13.16 1.04 5.68
C THR A 25 12.96 0.97 7.18
N THR A 26 12.01 1.73 7.69
CA THR A 26 11.65 1.70 9.10
C THR A 26 10.14 1.73 9.27
N SER A 27 9.63 1.13 10.33
CA SER A 27 8.22 1.15 10.68
C SER A 27 8.03 1.58 12.14
N ILE A 28 7.13 2.52 12.32
CA ILE A 28 6.66 2.97 13.64
C ILE A 28 5.14 2.86 13.74
N SER A 29 4.58 1.85 13.07
CA SER A 29 3.16 1.62 12.98
C SER A 29 2.41 2.77 12.23
N HIS A 30 1.27 3.21 12.74
CA HIS A 30 0.41 4.23 12.12
C HIS A 30 0.81 5.68 12.45
N ARG A 31 1.86 5.87 13.24
CA ARG A 31 2.28 7.20 13.70
C ARG A 31 3.11 7.93 12.66
N ASP A 32 2.97 9.24 12.63
CA ASP A 32 3.90 10.13 11.93
C ASP A 32 4.80 10.79 12.98
N LEU A 33 6.10 10.57 12.84
CA LEU A 33 7.10 11.29 13.61
C LEU A 33 7.76 12.34 12.72
N GLU A 34 7.71 13.59 13.16
CA GLU A 34 8.36 14.69 12.47
C GLU A 34 9.86 14.38 12.28
N GLY A 35 10.34 14.49 11.05
CA GLY A 35 11.73 14.23 10.67
C GLY A 35 12.05 12.78 10.26
N LEU A 36 11.25 11.78 10.66
CA LEU A 36 11.57 10.38 10.36
C LEU A 36 11.62 10.09 8.86
N ASN A 37 10.64 10.56 8.11
CA ASN A 37 10.57 10.37 6.66
C ASN A 37 11.69 11.10 5.89
N SER A 38 12.41 11.99 6.56
CA SER A 38 13.53 12.76 5.98
C SER A 38 14.90 12.18 6.34
N VAL A 39 14.99 11.13 7.16
CA VAL A 39 16.27 10.49 7.53
C VAL A 39 16.98 9.99 6.28
N GLU A 40 18.22 10.44 6.05
CA GLU A 40 18.94 10.24 4.79
C GLU A 40 19.11 8.78 4.39
N ASN A 41 19.51 7.94 5.34
CA ASN A 41 19.83 6.53 5.10
C ASN A 41 18.63 5.58 5.21
N ILE A 42 17.40 6.10 5.25
CA ILE A 42 16.17 5.36 5.02
C ILE A 42 15.78 5.55 3.55
N ASP A 43 15.87 4.49 2.77
CA ASP A 43 15.70 4.53 1.31
C ASP A 43 14.23 4.52 0.89
N ILE A 44 13.38 3.80 1.63
CA ILE A 44 11.93 3.69 1.41
C ILE A 44 11.20 4.05 2.69
N ASN A 45 10.29 5.00 2.61
CA ASN A 45 9.42 5.36 3.71
C ASN A 45 8.20 4.43 3.77
N GLN A 46 7.66 4.21 4.96
CA GLN A 46 6.45 3.42 5.12
C GLN A 46 5.56 3.91 6.27
N LYS A 47 4.31 3.48 6.19
CA LYS A 47 3.28 3.70 7.20
C LYS A 47 2.33 2.51 7.26
N HIS A 48 1.72 2.29 8.42
CA HIS A 48 0.60 1.37 8.58
C HIS A 48 -0.71 2.16 8.55
N ILE A 49 -1.73 1.63 7.90
CA ILE A 49 -3.06 2.25 7.80
C ILE A 49 -4.11 1.26 8.30
N TYR A 50 -4.73 1.59 9.42
CA TYR A 50 -5.81 0.81 10.00
C TYR A 50 -7.11 1.60 9.99
N ASN A 51 -8.24 0.91 9.78
CA ASN A 51 -9.59 1.47 9.74
C ASN A 51 -9.83 2.56 8.68
N ALA A 52 -8.92 2.75 7.74
CA ALA A 52 -8.98 3.83 6.76
C ALA A 52 -8.35 3.43 5.40
N THR A 53 -8.60 2.23 4.90
CA THR A 53 -8.02 1.73 3.64
C THR A 53 -8.24 2.67 2.45
N HIS A 54 -9.31 3.45 2.46
CA HIS A 54 -9.63 4.44 1.42
C HIS A 54 -8.60 5.57 1.27
N VAL A 55 -7.76 5.81 2.29
CA VAL A 55 -6.72 6.86 2.21
C VAL A 55 -5.39 6.36 1.63
N VAL A 56 -5.24 5.06 1.37
CA VAL A 56 -4.01 4.45 0.84
C VAL A 56 -3.48 5.18 -0.40
N PRO A 57 -4.27 5.43 -1.47
CA PRO A 57 -3.78 6.10 -2.65
C PRO A 57 -3.23 7.50 -2.37
N HIS A 58 -3.99 8.31 -1.64
CA HIS A 58 -3.59 9.66 -1.28
C HIS A 58 -2.33 9.67 -0.40
N THR A 59 -2.21 8.72 0.52
CA THR A 59 -1.03 8.61 1.38
C THR A 59 0.23 8.32 0.56
N ILE A 60 0.17 7.34 -0.35
CA ILE A 60 1.30 6.99 -1.22
C ILE A 60 1.74 8.22 -2.03
N ASP A 61 0.82 8.86 -2.72
CA ASP A 61 1.12 9.97 -3.62
C ASP A 61 1.67 11.18 -2.85
N SER A 62 0.97 11.62 -1.82
CA SER A 62 1.34 12.83 -1.07
C SER A 62 2.66 12.69 -0.31
N TYR A 63 2.95 11.51 0.25
CA TYR A 63 4.20 11.31 0.98
C TYR A 63 5.37 11.07 0.02
N SER A 64 5.16 10.37 -1.10
CA SER A 64 6.20 10.22 -2.13
C SER A 64 6.61 11.58 -2.70
N GLU A 65 5.64 12.44 -2.99
CA GLU A 65 5.89 13.81 -3.47
C GLU A 65 6.60 14.67 -2.40
N LYS A 66 6.08 14.65 -1.17
CA LYS A 66 6.60 15.47 -0.07
C LYS A 66 8.05 15.17 0.28
N PHE A 67 8.43 13.91 0.29
CA PHE A 67 9.75 13.48 0.76
C PHE A 67 10.71 13.09 -0.37
N GLY A 68 10.23 13.01 -1.60
CA GLY A 68 11.04 12.60 -2.76
C GLY A 68 11.59 11.18 -2.65
N LYS A 69 10.93 10.32 -1.89
CA LYS A 69 11.29 8.90 -1.67
C LYS A 69 10.12 7.98 -2.00
N PRO A 70 10.39 6.75 -2.45
CA PRO A 70 9.34 5.74 -2.56
C PRO A 70 8.60 5.58 -1.23
N TYR A 71 7.29 5.41 -1.29
CA TYR A 71 6.44 5.21 -0.12
C TYR A 71 5.67 3.91 -0.22
N ILE A 72 5.64 3.14 0.85
CA ILE A 72 4.90 1.89 0.93
C ILE A 72 3.94 1.87 2.11
N ILE A 73 2.90 1.07 2.01
CA ILE A 73 2.01 0.77 3.12
C ILE A 73 2.40 -0.61 3.64
N GLY A 74 3.08 -0.61 4.78
CA GLY A 74 3.62 -1.84 5.38
C GLY A 74 2.55 -2.74 5.96
N GLU A 75 1.46 -2.16 6.46
CA GLU A 75 0.28 -2.88 6.93
C GLU A 75 -0.99 -2.09 6.64
N VAL A 76 -2.06 -2.83 6.35
CA VAL A 76 -3.39 -2.29 6.11
C VAL A 76 -4.46 -3.24 6.65
N GLY A 77 -5.57 -2.69 7.13
CA GLY A 77 -6.72 -3.48 7.59
C GLY A 77 -7.51 -2.84 8.71
N TYR A 78 -8.21 -3.68 9.45
CA TYR A 78 -8.91 -3.29 10.68
C TYR A 78 -7.94 -3.33 11.86
N GLU A 79 -8.02 -2.34 12.73
CA GLU A 79 -7.28 -2.34 13.98
C GLU A 79 -7.85 -3.38 14.94
N TRP A 80 -6.96 -4.07 15.67
CA TRP A 80 -7.38 -5.02 16.67
C TRP A 80 -8.18 -4.35 17.79
N ASP A 81 -9.32 -4.97 18.08
CA ASP A 81 -10.17 -4.56 19.21
C ASP A 81 -10.71 -5.83 19.88
N TRP A 82 -10.18 -6.12 21.05
CA TRP A 82 -10.53 -7.31 21.84
C TRP A 82 -12.01 -7.43 22.20
N SER A 83 -12.77 -6.34 22.09
CA SER A 83 -14.20 -6.30 22.34
C SER A 83 -15.06 -6.71 21.15
N LYS A 84 -14.45 -6.90 19.97
CA LYS A 84 -15.14 -7.14 18.70
C LYS A 84 -14.86 -8.53 18.16
N ASN A 85 -15.87 -9.09 17.51
CA ASN A 85 -15.73 -10.30 16.69
C ASN A 85 -15.61 -9.88 15.22
N PHE A 86 -14.54 -10.26 14.56
CA PHE A 86 -14.31 -9.90 13.15
C PHE A 86 -15.40 -10.43 12.21
N ASN A 87 -16.06 -11.54 12.56
CA ASN A 87 -17.18 -12.06 11.77
C ASN A 87 -18.36 -11.08 11.68
N ASP A 88 -18.51 -10.16 12.64
CA ASP A 88 -19.59 -9.18 12.63
C ASP A 88 -19.41 -8.09 11.55
N PHE A 89 -18.19 -7.94 11.01
CA PHE A 89 -17.86 -6.98 9.95
C PHE A 89 -16.98 -7.60 8.84
N ALA A 90 -17.18 -8.89 8.61
CA ALA A 90 -16.43 -9.67 7.62
C ALA A 90 -16.47 -9.06 6.22
N ASP A 91 -17.62 -8.55 5.77
CA ASP A 91 -17.75 -7.93 4.44
C ASP A 91 -16.86 -6.68 4.30
N GLY A 92 -16.81 -5.85 5.34
CA GLY A 92 -15.92 -4.69 5.37
C GLY A 92 -14.45 -5.07 5.33
N MET A 93 -14.04 -6.09 6.11
CA MET A 93 -12.69 -6.61 6.09
C MET A 93 -12.32 -7.18 4.72
N ASN A 94 -13.19 -7.98 4.12
CA ASN A 94 -12.98 -8.54 2.79
C ASN A 94 -12.87 -7.46 1.72
N MET A 95 -13.68 -6.42 1.80
CA MET A 95 -13.62 -5.28 0.89
C MET A 95 -12.28 -4.53 1.03
N ASP A 96 -11.85 -4.24 2.25
CA ASP A 96 -10.59 -3.56 2.51
C ASP A 96 -9.38 -4.36 2.05
N PHE A 97 -9.40 -5.68 2.24
CA PHE A 97 -8.38 -6.58 1.71
C PHE A 97 -8.23 -6.45 0.19
N ARG A 98 -9.35 -6.53 -0.55
CA ARG A 98 -9.35 -6.39 -2.01
C ARG A 98 -8.86 -5.01 -2.45
N ARG A 99 -9.39 -3.95 -1.83
CA ARG A 99 -9.03 -2.56 -2.16
C ARG A 99 -7.55 -2.30 -1.97
N ALA A 100 -6.96 -2.75 -0.87
CA ALA A 100 -5.57 -2.52 -0.56
C ALA A 100 -4.64 -3.02 -1.67
N PHE A 101 -4.88 -4.23 -2.19
CA PHE A 101 -4.08 -4.77 -3.30
C PHE A 101 -4.21 -3.93 -4.57
N TRP A 102 -5.43 -3.57 -4.95
CA TRP A 102 -5.65 -2.78 -6.15
C TRP A 102 -5.14 -1.35 -6.02
N TYR A 103 -5.31 -0.73 -4.86
CA TYR A 103 -4.74 0.58 -4.58
C TYR A 103 -3.21 0.57 -4.66
N GLY A 104 -2.56 -0.44 -4.10
CA GLY A 104 -1.11 -0.58 -4.22
C GLY A 104 -0.66 -0.80 -5.66
N LEU A 105 -1.37 -1.64 -6.42
CA LEU A 105 -1.00 -1.97 -7.80
C LEU A 105 -1.19 -0.78 -8.77
N PHE A 106 -2.14 0.10 -8.50
CA PHE A 106 -2.49 1.22 -9.38
C PHE A 106 -2.00 2.58 -8.88
N ASN A 107 -1.17 2.61 -7.82
CA ASN A 107 -0.50 3.80 -7.33
C ASN A 107 1.02 3.59 -7.30
N GLN A 108 1.79 4.68 -7.18
CA GLN A 108 3.26 4.62 -7.23
C GLN A 108 3.83 4.08 -5.90
N THR A 109 3.76 2.78 -5.72
CA THR A 109 4.39 2.09 -4.60
C THR A 109 5.22 0.91 -5.09
N SER A 110 6.33 0.65 -4.41
CA SER A 110 7.25 -0.44 -4.76
C SER A 110 6.74 -1.81 -4.32
N VAL A 111 5.83 -1.84 -3.36
CA VAL A 111 5.30 -3.05 -2.73
C VAL A 111 3.80 -2.91 -2.53
N THR A 112 3.05 -3.94 -2.88
CA THR A 112 1.62 -4.00 -2.57
C THR A 112 1.40 -3.92 -1.07
N PRO A 113 0.43 -3.13 -0.59
CA PRO A 113 0.10 -3.08 0.82
C PRO A 113 -0.13 -4.47 1.42
N MET A 114 0.46 -4.71 2.59
CA MET A 114 0.33 -5.99 3.29
C MET A 114 -0.85 -5.94 4.25
N THR A 115 -1.71 -6.96 4.20
CA THR A 115 -2.73 -7.11 5.25
C THR A 115 -2.13 -7.75 6.50
N TRP A 116 -2.60 -7.31 7.70
CA TRP A 116 -2.14 -7.94 8.95
C TRP A 116 -2.89 -9.23 9.28
N TRP A 117 -4.17 -9.33 8.95
CA TRP A 117 -5.04 -10.45 9.33
C TRP A 117 -5.01 -11.60 8.33
N TRP A 118 -3.81 -12.03 7.93
CA TRP A 118 -3.60 -13.03 6.88
C TRP A 118 -4.20 -14.40 7.26
N GLU A 119 -4.17 -14.84 8.53
CA GLU A 119 -4.78 -16.10 8.96
C GLU A 119 -6.30 -16.06 8.78
N TRP A 120 -6.93 -14.97 9.20
CA TRP A 120 -8.38 -14.77 9.06
C TRP A 120 -8.79 -14.76 7.59
N PHE A 121 -8.03 -14.11 6.74
CA PHE A 121 -8.29 -14.06 5.31
C PHE A 121 -8.05 -15.40 4.61
N ASP A 122 -7.11 -16.21 5.05
CA ASP A 122 -6.90 -17.58 4.56
C ASP A 122 -8.09 -18.48 4.92
N GLU A 123 -8.52 -18.46 6.17
CA GLU A 123 -9.70 -19.19 6.64
C GLU A 123 -10.99 -18.80 5.90
N HIS A 124 -11.11 -17.54 5.46
CA HIS A 124 -12.26 -17.03 4.71
C HIS A 124 -12.12 -17.13 3.19
N GLY A 125 -11.10 -17.83 2.71
CA GLY A 125 -10.92 -18.10 1.28
C GLY A 125 -10.55 -16.88 0.44
N MET A 126 -9.90 -15.87 1.04
CA MET A 126 -9.53 -14.63 0.35
C MET A 126 -8.22 -14.70 -0.43
N ILE A 127 -7.38 -15.71 -0.20
CA ILE A 127 -6.07 -15.86 -0.86
C ILE A 127 -6.13 -15.80 -2.40
N PRO A 128 -7.18 -16.32 -3.10
CA PRO A 128 -7.29 -16.19 -4.54
C PRO A 128 -7.23 -14.74 -5.07
N TYR A 129 -7.63 -13.75 -4.27
CA TYR A 129 -7.51 -12.34 -4.65
C TYR A 129 -6.05 -11.87 -4.77
N MET A 130 -5.16 -12.36 -3.90
CA MET A 130 -3.72 -12.13 -4.03
C MET A 130 -3.18 -12.66 -5.35
N ARG A 131 -3.62 -13.86 -5.73
CA ARG A 131 -3.26 -14.47 -7.02
C ARG A 131 -3.71 -13.61 -8.20
N ASN A 132 -4.93 -13.08 -8.15
CA ASN A 132 -5.44 -12.22 -9.20
C ASN A 132 -4.65 -10.92 -9.31
N ALA A 133 -4.34 -10.27 -8.18
CA ALA A 133 -3.50 -9.08 -8.16
C ALA A 133 -2.11 -9.38 -8.74
N ARG A 134 -1.50 -10.53 -8.39
CA ARG A 134 -0.23 -10.99 -8.95
C ARG A 134 -0.29 -11.18 -10.46
N LEU A 135 -1.34 -11.80 -10.99
CA LEU A 135 -1.50 -11.99 -12.43
C LEU A 135 -1.56 -10.66 -13.18
N VAL A 136 -2.31 -9.69 -12.66
CA VAL A 136 -2.39 -8.36 -13.27
C VAL A 136 -1.04 -7.63 -13.17
N ASN A 137 -0.37 -7.71 -12.02
CA ASN A 137 0.99 -7.17 -11.86
C ASN A 137 1.96 -7.74 -12.90
N ASP A 138 1.97 -9.05 -13.10
CA ASP A 138 2.86 -9.70 -14.08
C ASP A 138 2.53 -9.23 -15.52
N MET A 139 1.24 -9.01 -15.82
CA MET A 139 0.83 -8.44 -17.11
C MET A 139 1.31 -6.99 -17.27
N MET A 140 1.23 -6.17 -16.23
CA MET A 140 1.70 -4.78 -16.21
C MET A 140 3.23 -4.74 -16.40
N LEU A 141 3.98 -5.53 -15.64
CA LEU A 141 5.44 -5.61 -15.73
C LEU A 141 5.88 -6.06 -17.14
N LYS A 142 5.24 -7.09 -17.68
CA LYS A 142 5.51 -7.57 -19.05
C LYS A 142 5.23 -6.52 -20.12
N ALA A 143 4.18 -5.73 -19.95
CA ALA A 143 3.81 -4.68 -20.90
C ALA A 143 4.71 -3.44 -20.76
N GLY A 144 5.04 -3.06 -19.54
CA GLY A 144 5.76 -1.83 -19.22
C GLY A 144 7.25 -1.91 -19.48
N LYS A 145 7.89 -3.05 -19.16
CA LYS A 145 9.35 -3.23 -19.34
C LYS A 145 10.18 -2.10 -18.71
N GLY A 146 9.74 -1.58 -17.56
CA GLY A 146 10.37 -0.46 -16.88
C GLY A 146 9.74 0.92 -17.20
N GLU A 147 8.83 1.00 -18.17
CA GLU A 147 8.12 2.24 -18.52
C GLU A 147 6.72 2.24 -17.90
N PHE A 148 6.56 2.99 -16.83
CA PHE A 148 5.28 3.12 -16.12
C PHE A 148 4.94 4.59 -15.93
N GLN A 149 3.67 4.93 -16.15
CA GLN A 149 3.13 6.25 -15.89
C GLN A 149 1.77 6.14 -15.22
N GLN A 150 1.68 6.62 -14.00
CA GLN A 150 0.40 6.79 -13.31
C GLN A 150 -0.33 8.02 -13.87
N PHE A 151 -1.64 7.89 -14.06
CA PHE A 151 -2.50 9.03 -14.40
C PHE A 151 -3.17 9.56 -13.14
N GLN A 152 -3.64 10.79 -13.23
CA GLN A 152 -4.43 11.38 -12.15
C GLN A 152 -5.70 10.54 -11.91
N THR A 153 -6.00 10.26 -10.66
CA THR A 153 -7.23 9.58 -10.26
C THR A 153 -8.44 10.41 -10.63
N VAL A 154 -9.41 9.77 -11.30
CA VAL A 154 -10.70 10.38 -11.62
C VAL A 154 -11.73 9.94 -10.59
N LYS A 155 -12.49 10.89 -10.07
CA LYS A 155 -13.57 10.65 -9.11
C LYS A 155 -14.88 11.18 -9.63
N ASP A 156 -15.93 10.39 -9.51
CA ASP A 156 -17.30 10.76 -9.81
C ASP A 156 -18.23 10.20 -8.73
N GLY A 157 -18.70 11.06 -7.86
CA GLY A 157 -19.43 10.66 -6.67
C GLY A 157 -18.60 9.74 -5.77
N LYS A 158 -19.05 8.50 -5.60
CA LYS A 158 -18.34 7.46 -4.86
C LYS A 158 -17.50 6.52 -5.76
N ALA A 159 -17.55 6.71 -7.08
CA ALA A 159 -16.75 5.94 -8.01
C ALA A 159 -15.36 6.58 -8.19
N GLU A 160 -14.34 5.75 -8.28
CA GLU A 160 -12.96 6.17 -8.48
C GLU A 160 -12.33 5.32 -9.60
N ALA A 161 -11.57 5.97 -10.48
CA ALA A 161 -10.80 5.28 -11.51
C ALA A 161 -9.31 5.63 -11.38
N TYR A 162 -8.51 4.58 -11.33
CA TYR A 162 -7.05 4.63 -11.25
C TYR A 162 -6.49 4.02 -12.52
N ALA A 163 -5.57 4.69 -13.18
CA ALA A 163 -5.00 4.22 -14.43
C ALA A 163 -3.47 4.30 -14.44
N VAL A 164 -2.86 3.25 -14.98
CA VAL A 164 -1.41 3.18 -15.18
C VAL A 164 -1.12 2.77 -16.61
N ARG A 165 -0.35 3.58 -17.31
CA ARG A 165 0.21 3.22 -18.62
C ARG A 165 1.48 2.41 -18.42
N CYS A 166 1.52 1.21 -18.98
CA CYS A 166 2.64 0.28 -18.96
C CYS A 166 3.13 0.09 -20.40
N GLY A 167 4.16 0.85 -20.81
CA GLY A 167 4.59 0.92 -22.20
C GLY A 167 3.47 1.41 -23.12
N LYS A 168 3.00 0.53 -24.03
CA LYS A 168 1.91 0.84 -24.99
C LYS A 168 0.51 0.45 -24.49
N ARG A 169 0.36 -0.07 -23.28
CA ARG A 169 -0.93 -0.52 -22.72
C ARG A 169 -1.32 0.33 -21.54
N THR A 170 -2.61 0.59 -21.40
CA THR A 170 -3.18 1.23 -20.22
C THR A 170 -4.00 0.20 -19.45
N PHE A 171 -3.74 0.10 -18.17
CA PHE A 171 -4.51 -0.68 -17.22
C PHE A 171 -5.35 0.29 -16.40
N VAL A 172 -6.59 -0.09 -16.12
CA VAL A 172 -7.51 0.76 -15.35
C VAL A 172 -8.17 -0.10 -14.28
N TYR A 173 -8.16 0.39 -13.06
CA TYR A 173 -8.93 -0.11 -11.95
C TYR A 173 -10.07 0.86 -11.66
N VAL A 174 -11.30 0.36 -11.65
CA VAL A 174 -12.47 1.15 -11.28
C VAL A 174 -13.00 0.61 -9.96
N TYR A 175 -13.07 1.47 -8.97
CA TYR A 175 -13.70 1.20 -7.70
C TYR A 175 -15.07 1.90 -7.67
N ASN A 176 -16.12 1.14 -7.42
CA ASN A 176 -17.46 1.68 -7.18
C ASN A 176 -17.71 1.68 -5.67
N GLY A 177 -17.66 2.86 -5.05
CA GLY A 177 -17.92 3.03 -3.62
C GLY A 177 -19.41 3.06 -3.24
N ASN A 178 -20.33 2.89 -4.20
CA ASN A 178 -21.73 2.66 -3.90
C ASN A 178 -21.89 1.24 -3.38
N GLU A 179 -22.56 1.09 -2.25
CA GLU A 179 -22.79 -0.22 -1.62
C GLU A 179 -23.81 -1.09 -2.38
N GLU A 180 -24.40 -0.57 -3.45
CA GLU A 180 -25.25 -1.36 -4.31
C GLU A 180 -24.40 -2.39 -5.06
N VAL A 181 -24.59 -3.64 -4.70
CA VAL A 181 -24.10 -4.78 -5.48
C VAL A 181 -24.70 -4.63 -6.87
N LEU A 182 -23.86 -4.47 -7.88
CA LEU A 182 -24.30 -4.62 -9.26
C LEU A 182 -24.61 -6.11 -9.41
N ASP A 183 -25.88 -6.48 -9.28
CA ASP A 183 -26.35 -7.79 -9.69
C ASP A 183 -26.08 -7.94 -11.20
N ASN A 184 -25.16 -8.82 -11.53
CA ASN A 184 -24.87 -9.26 -12.89
C ASN A 184 -25.79 -10.40 -13.26
#